data_800aa78a9327101a09628530d5c39e85
#
_entry.id   800aa78a9327101a09628530d5c39e85
#
_cell.length_a   1.000
_cell.length_b   1.000
_cell.length_c   1.000
_cell.angle_alpha   90.00
_cell.angle_beta   90.00
_cell.angle_gamma   90.00
#
_symmetry.space_group_name_H-M   'P 1'
#
loop_
_entity.id
_entity.type
_entity.pdbx_description
1 polymer ?
#
loop_
_entity_poly.entity_id
_entity_poly.type
_entity_poly.pdbx_seq_one_letter_code
_entity_poly.pdbx_strand_id
1 'polypeptide(L)'
;MSLVSVFFLMPGLLLTFANAIDHSHHRSFVPSITAVGKFCVHTRYILPPLLVTAVIVGAVLSGRADYVYDVNTLESKSMSENKFSMSMVNQEFGTVNQLAVIVPRGDYEREAKVLQDLERMPEVNSCMGLANIEAMDGYVLTGMLTPREFAELIDLDVEVAKLLYSAYAVDQSNYGAILGGISEYEVPLIDMFLFIYDQKEKGNFTLEQDLEETLTDAYSQISIAKDQLLGERCSRFVLELSVPLEGQETYEALERIRGTVARYYDDEDIYLVGNSTSNKDLSESFVMDNNIITILTALFVMVILLFTFQSAGLPVLLVVTIQGSIWMNFSLPYLTGETVYFLGYLVVSAIQMGATIDYAIVITSRYMDLKTYMPIKEAIVQTLNQAFPTIVTSGSMLVAAGFIISNVSTNAVVAAIGLALGRGTLTSIALVLLALPQTLLIGDMIIEKTAFTLKRETVRPLPSGGRIRMSGHIKGYVNGIIEGEFTGVIDGEMGAVVRAKDRVEELDCCLPMLEPAADAPGKSGEKGAGAQEGERRNRRQKRKGRDKA
;
A
#
# COMPACT_ATOMS: atom_id res chain seq x y z
N MET A 1 -15.02 -4.85 7.64
CA MET A 1 -15.48 -4.75 9.05
C MET A 1 -15.74 -3.32 9.49
N SER A 2 -14.82 -2.35 9.33
CA SER A 2 -15.03 -0.94 9.75
C SER A 2 -16.27 -0.29 9.12
N LEU A 3 -16.50 -0.48 7.83
CA LEU A 3 -17.64 0.08 7.10
C LEU A 3 -18.98 -0.43 7.65
N VAL A 4 -19.07 -1.73 7.96
CA VAL A 4 -20.26 -2.35 8.60
C VAL A 4 -20.49 -1.75 9.98
N SER A 5 -19.43 -1.58 10.79
CA SER A 5 -19.55 -0.96 12.11
C SER A 5 -20.04 0.49 12.02
N VAL A 6 -19.55 1.28 11.07
CA VAL A 6 -19.99 2.66 10.90
C VAL A 6 -21.45 2.75 10.46
N PHE A 7 -21.91 1.90 9.52
CA PHE A 7 -23.28 1.98 9.04
C PHE A 7 -24.32 1.40 10.01
N PHE A 8 -23.98 0.37 10.75
CA PHE A 8 -24.95 -0.32 11.62
C PHE A 8 -24.82 0.07 13.10
N LEU A 9 -23.59 0.15 13.61
CA LEU A 9 -23.35 0.35 15.04
C LEU A 9 -23.37 1.84 15.42
N MET A 10 -22.78 2.70 14.60
CA MET A 10 -22.65 4.12 14.95
C MET A 10 -23.97 4.87 15.01
N PRO A 11 -24.94 4.72 14.07
CA PRO A 11 -26.24 5.38 14.20
C PRO A 11 -27.01 4.91 15.43
N GLY A 12 -26.94 3.60 15.74
CA GLY A 12 -27.57 3.04 16.93
C GLY A 12 -26.99 3.61 18.23
N LEU A 13 -25.68 3.71 18.33
CA LEU A 13 -25.01 4.32 19.47
C LEU A 13 -25.35 5.81 19.60
N LEU A 14 -25.31 6.57 18.52
CA LEU A 14 -25.64 8.00 18.54
C LEU A 14 -27.07 8.24 19.01
N LEU A 15 -28.04 7.44 18.55
CA LEU A 15 -29.43 7.53 19.01
C LEU A 15 -29.58 7.16 20.49
N THR A 16 -28.89 6.11 20.92
CA THR A 16 -28.96 5.64 22.32
C THR A 16 -28.37 6.66 23.29
N PHE A 17 -27.27 7.31 22.91
CA PHE A 17 -26.57 8.28 23.75
C PHE A 17 -26.91 9.74 23.43
N ALA A 18 -27.86 10.04 22.56
CA ALA A 18 -28.23 11.41 22.16
C ALA A 18 -28.47 12.33 23.35
N ASN A 19 -29.32 11.90 24.30
CA ASN A 19 -29.58 12.69 25.52
C ASN A 19 -28.34 12.94 26.39
N ALA A 20 -27.43 11.97 26.47
CA ALA A 20 -26.19 12.14 27.24
C ALA A 20 -25.23 13.11 26.53
N ILE A 21 -25.19 13.05 25.20
CA ILE A 21 -24.39 13.97 24.37
C ILE A 21 -24.90 15.40 24.50
N ASP A 22 -26.23 15.60 24.40
CA ASP A 22 -26.85 16.93 24.52
C ASP A 22 -26.66 17.56 25.89
N HIS A 23 -26.59 16.76 26.97
CA HIS A 23 -26.32 17.26 28.32
C HIS A 23 -24.82 17.49 28.61
N SER A 24 -23.93 16.97 27.78
CA SER A 24 -22.47 17.10 27.96
C SER A 24 -21.92 18.38 27.31
N HIS A 25 -22.44 19.55 27.71
CA HIS A 25 -21.89 20.83 27.25
C HIS A 25 -20.51 21.09 27.86
N HIS A 26 -19.46 20.93 27.07
CA HIS A 26 -18.11 21.36 27.46
C HIS A 26 -17.57 22.39 26.48
N ARG A 27 -16.62 23.21 26.98
CA ARG A 27 -15.94 24.18 26.13
C ARG A 27 -15.12 23.47 25.08
N SER A 28 -15.21 23.92 23.82
CA SER A 28 -14.39 23.36 22.73
C SER A 28 -12.90 23.49 23.06
N PHE A 29 -12.17 22.36 23.01
CA PHE A 29 -10.71 22.35 23.17
C PHE A 29 -9.99 22.89 21.92
N VAL A 30 -10.65 22.85 20.78
CA VAL A 30 -10.06 23.27 19.51
C VAL A 30 -10.38 24.76 19.30
N PRO A 31 -9.36 25.63 19.19
CA PRO A 31 -9.56 27.06 19.01
C PRO A 31 -10.13 27.35 17.62
N SER A 32 -10.82 28.49 17.50
CA SER A 32 -11.23 29.01 16.19
C SER A 32 -10.02 29.49 15.40
N ILE A 33 -9.95 29.13 14.10
CA ILE A 33 -8.85 29.52 13.19
C ILE A 33 -9.25 30.64 12.23
N THR A 34 -10.06 31.57 12.69
CA THR A 34 -10.47 32.77 11.90
C THR A 34 -9.29 33.51 11.29
N ALA A 35 -8.15 33.56 11.99
CA ALA A 35 -6.92 34.18 11.50
C ALA A 35 -6.38 33.46 10.25
N VAL A 36 -6.39 32.10 10.23
CA VAL A 36 -5.96 31.29 9.07
C VAL A 36 -6.91 31.52 7.91
N GLY A 37 -8.22 31.55 8.15
CA GLY A 37 -9.22 31.86 7.12
C GLY A 37 -9.01 33.24 6.49
N LYS A 38 -8.78 34.27 7.29
CA LYS A 38 -8.45 35.63 6.80
C LYS A 38 -7.12 35.64 6.04
N PHE A 39 -6.11 34.92 6.51
CA PHE A 39 -4.84 34.76 5.81
C PHE A 39 -5.04 34.12 4.43
N CYS A 40 -5.79 33.04 4.32
CA CYS A 40 -6.10 32.39 3.04
C CYS A 40 -6.81 33.33 2.06
N VAL A 41 -7.75 34.16 2.55
CA VAL A 41 -8.44 35.15 1.70
C VAL A 41 -7.49 36.26 1.24
N HIS A 42 -6.58 36.71 2.10
CA HIS A 42 -5.62 37.78 1.78
C HIS A 42 -4.55 37.33 0.78
N THR A 43 -4.03 36.09 0.95
CA THR A 43 -2.93 35.54 0.14
C THR A 43 -3.39 34.75 -1.07
N ARG A 44 -4.67 34.77 -1.41
CA ARG A 44 -5.30 33.94 -2.46
C ARG A 44 -4.68 34.02 -3.86
N TYR A 45 -3.96 35.08 -4.20
CA TYR A 45 -3.28 35.24 -5.48
C TYR A 45 -1.78 34.95 -5.43
N ILE A 46 -1.18 34.91 -4.24
CA ILE A 46 0.26 34.70 -4.05
C ILE A 46 0.57 33.24 -3.70
N LEU A 47 -0.18 32.69 -2.76
CA LEU A 47 0.10 31.34 -2.22
C LEU A 47 -0.23 30.21 -3.21
N PRO A 48 -1.33 30.21 -3.99
CA PRO A 48 -1.60 29.12 -4.93
C PRO A 48 -0.52 28.93 -6.00
N PRO A 49 0.00 29.95 -6.71
CA PRO A 49 1.10 29.75 -7.65
C PRO A 49 2.39 29.24 -6.95
N LEU A 50 2.67 29.71 -5.73
CA LEU A 50 3.79 29.19 -4.94
C LEU A 50 3.61 27.72 -4.60
N LEU A 51 2.41 27.31 -4.19
CA LEU A 51 2.08 25.94 -3.88
C LEU A 51 2.11 25.04 -5.12
N VAL A 52 1.62 25.52 -6.27
CA VAL A 52 1.74 24.80 -7.53
C VAL A 52 3.20 24.58 -7.89
N THR A 53 4.05 25.60 -7.72
CA THR A 53 5.50 25.45 -7.93
C THR A 53 6.10 24.41 -6.97
N ALA A 54 5.73 24.46 -5.68
CA ALA A 54 6.18 23.50 -4.69
C ALA A 54 5.73 22.05 -5.01
N VAL A 55 4.51 21.89 -5.52
CA VAL A 55 3.97 20.59 -5.96
C VAL A 55 4.75 20.07 -7.17
N ILE A 56 5.04 20.93 -8.17
CA ILE A 56 5.83 20.55 -9.34
C ILE A 56 7.25 20.12 -8.92
N VAL A 57 7.89 20.92 -8.07
CA VAL A 57 9.20 20.56 -7.50
C VAL A 57 9.11 19.26 -6.73
N GLY A 58 8.08 19.10 -5.90
CA GLY A 58 7.82 17.86 -5.16
C GLY A 58 7.66 16.63 -6.07
N ALA A 59 6.95 16.77 -7.19
CA ALA A 59 6.79 15.71 -8.18
C ALA A 59 8.13 15.28 -8.81
N VAL A 60 8.96 16.28 -9.20
CA VAL A 60 10.29 16.01 -9.76
C VAL A 60 11.21 15.33 -8.74
N LEU A 61 11.23 15.82 -7.51
CA LEU A 61 12.07 15.26 -6.45
C LEU A 61 11.58 13.87 -5.99
N SER A 62 10.27 13.66 -5.91
CA SER A 62 9.69 12.34 -5.61
C SER A 62 10.05 11.29 -6.67
N GLY A 63 10.12 11.69 -7.96
CA GLY A 63 10.56 10.80 -9.04
C GLY A 63 12.06 10.51 -9.05
N ARG A 64 12.84 11.22 -8.23
CA ARG A 64 14.30 11.00 -8.05
C ARG A 64 14.65 10.35 -6.71
N ALA A 65 13.65 9.98 -5.92
CA ALA A 65 13.87 9.28 -4.66
C ALA A 65 14.47 7.89 -4.93
N ASP A 66 15.43 7.49 -4.12
CA ASP A 66 16.07 6.18 -4.22
C ASP A 66 15.14 5.13 -3.61
N TYR A 67 14.66 4.23 -4.45
CA TYR A 67 13.79 3.12 -4.03
C TYR A 67 14.63 1.89 -3.68
N VAL A 68 14.24 1.25 -2.58
CA VAL A 68 14.83 0.02 -2.07
C VAL A 68 13.81 -1.10 -2.21
N TYR A 69 14.26 -2.23 -2.75
CA TYR A 69 13.44 -3.41 -3.01
C TYR A 69 13.71 -4.53 -2.01
N ASP A 70 14.94 -4.61 -1.47
CA ASP A 70 15.27 -5.58 -0.43
C ASP A 70 14.87 -5.06 0.97
N VAL A 71 14.11 -5.90 1.69
CA VAL A 71 13.70 -5.63 3.08
C VAL A 71 14.89 -5.57 4.04
N ASN A 72 15.98 -6.27 3.73
CA ASN A 72 17.16 -6.36 4.60
C ASN A 72 17.98 -5.07 4.60
N THR A 73 17.90 -4.27 3.54
CA THR A 73 18.59 -2.97 3.44
C THR A 73 17.89 -1.87 4.24
N LEU A 74 16.63 -2.08 4.66
CA LEU A 74 15.89 -1.11 5.44
C LEU A 74 16.36 -1.04 6.89
N GLU A 75 16.61 0.18 7.36
CA GLU A 75 16.91 0.43 8.76
C GLU A 75 15.64 0.62 9.60
N SER A 76 15.63 0.04 10.80
CA SER A 76 14.59 0.28 11.81
C SER A 76 15.22 0.87 13.07
N LYS A 77 14.55 1.85 13.69
CA LYS A 77 14.97 2.43 14.96
C LYS A 77 14.95 1.43 16.12
N SER A 78 14.05 0.45 16.04
CA SER A 78 13.95 -0.64 17.00
C SER A 78 14.38 -1.94 16.31
N MET A 79 15.61 -2.41 16.59
CA MET A 79 16.11 -3.66 16.02
C MET A 79 15.57 -4.85 16.79
N SER A 80 15.09 -5.87 16.05
CA SER A 80 14.86 -7.19 16.63
C SER A 80 16.19 -7.89 16.89
N GLU A 81 16.22 -8.85 17.82
CA GLU A 81 17.41 -9.63 18.15
C GLU A 81 17.99 -10.33 16.90
N ASN A 82 17.12 -10.90 16.06
CA ASN A 82 17.53 -11.51 14.79
C ASN A 82 18.20 -10.50 13.84
N LYS A 83 17.65 -9.30 13.70
CA LYS A 83 18.22 -8.28 12.82
C LYS A 83 19.55 -7.74 13.36
N PHE A 84 19.69 -7.62 14.67
CA PHE A 84 20.93 -7.28 15.32
C PHE A 84 22.01 -8.33 15.06
N SER A 85 21.69 -9.62 15.26
CA SER A 85 22.59 -10.72 14.97
C SER A 85 23.01 -10.77 13.51
N MET A 86 22.07 -10.57 12.58
CA MET A 86 22.34 -10.52 11.15
C MET A 86 23.25 -9.34 10.78
N SER A 87 23.04 -8.17 11.41
CA SER A 87 23.92 -7.01 11.18
C SER A 87 25.35 -7.26 11.64
N MET A 88 25.53 -7.97 12.76
CA MET A 88 26.88 -8.38 13.23
C MET A 88 27.54 -9.35 12.26
N VAL A 89 26.80 -10.35 11.75
CA VAL A 89 27.32 -11.29 10.74
C VAL A 89 27.72 -10.54 9.48
N ASN A 90 26.87 -9.64 8.98
CA ASN A 90 27.16 -8.87 7.78
C ASN A 90 28.35 -7.90 7.96
N GLN A 91 28.55 -7.40 9.17
CA GLN A 91 29.69 -6.52 9.48
C GLN A 91 31.02 -7.26 9.51
N GLU A 92 31.04 -8.51 10.03
CA GLU A 92 32.26 -9.31 10.16
C GLU A 92 32.60 -10.09 8.89
N PHE A 93 31.58 -10.63 8.20
CA PHE A 93 31.75 -11.54 7.06
C PHE A 93 31.38 -10.91 5.71
N GLY A 94 30.81 -9.70 5.71
CA GLY A 94 30.24 -9.07 4.52
C GLY A 94 28.84 -9.56 4.19
N THR A 95 28.19 -8.86 3.28
CA THR A 95 26.90 -9.29 2.71
C THR A 95 27.16 -10.20 1.52
N VAL A 96 26.68 -11.44 1.60
CA VAL A 96 26.83 -12.41 0.52
C VAL A 96 25.69 -12.24 -0.48
N ASN A 97 26.04 -11.95 -1.73
CA ASN A 97 25.09 -11.89 -2.84
C ASN A 97 25.20 -13.16 -3.67
N GLN A 98 24.32 -14.11 -3.41
CA GLN A 98 24.30 -15.40 -4.13
C GLN A 98 23.33 -15.36 -5.31
N LEU A 99 23.82 -15.88 -6.44
CA LEU A 99 23.07 -16.03 -7.67
C LEU A 99 23.17 -17.49 -8.13
N ALA A 100 22.05 -18.12 -8.39
CA ALA A 100 21.99 -19.41 -9.07
C ALA A 100 21.71 -19.19 -10.56
N VAL A 101 22.55 -19.77 -11.40
CA VAL A 101 22.36 -19.85 -12.84
C VAL A 101 21.93 -21.27 -13.19
N ILE A 102 20.79 -21.40 -13.82
CA ILE A 102 20.21 -22.69 -14.23
C ILE A 102 20.27 -22.78 -15.74
N VAL A 103 20.87 -23.85 -16.23
CA VAL A 103 21.04 -24.14 -17.67
C VAL A 103 20.61 -25.58 -17.98
N PRO A 104 20.29 -25.91 -19.24
CA PRO A 104 20.04 -27.29 -19.64
C PRO A 104 21.21 -28.22 -19.35
N ARG A 105 20.92 -29.39 -18.79
CA ARG A 105 21.91 -30.43 -18.48
C ARG A 105 22.42 -31.10 -19.75
N GLY A 106 23.68 -31.53 -19.74
CA GLY A 106 24.12 -32.59 -20.66
C GLY A 106 25.51 -32.46 -21.29
N ASP A 107 26.24 -31.38 -21.03
CA ASP A 107 27.57 -31.15 -21.59
C ASP A 107 28.51 -30.55 -20.58
N TYR A 108 29.23 -31.39 -19.86
CA TYR A 108 30.18 -30.96 -18.82
C TYR A 108 31.34 -30.12 -19.38
N GLU A 109 31.77 -30.36 -20.64
CA GLU A 109 32.80 -29.54 -21.26
C GLU A 109 32.31 -28.13 -21.54
N ARG A 110 31.06 -28.00 -21.97
CA ARG A 110 30.40 -26.70 -22.16
C ARG A 110 30.22 -25.99 -20.82
N GLU A 111 29.73 -26.69 -19.80
CA GLU A 111 29.55 -26.18 -18.45
C GLU A 111 30.87 -25.67 -17.87
N ALA A 112 31.98 -26.42 -18.03
CA ALA A 112 33.31 -26.02 -17.59
C ALA A 112 33.79 -24.72 -18.26
N LYS A 113 33.54 -24.55 -19.56
CA LYS A 113 33.88 -23.31 -20.28
C LYS A 113 33.07 -22.12 -19.80
N VAL A 114 31.79 -22.30 -19.55
CA VAL A 114 30.90 -21.25 -18.98
C VAL A 114 31.39 -20.84 -17.59
N LEU A 115 31.65 -21.81 -16.72
CA LEU A 115 32.13 -21.55 -15.38
C LEU A 115 33.49 -20.78 -15.41
N GLN A 116 34.41 -21.17 -16.29
CA GLN A 116 35.69 -20.47 -16.47
C GLN A 116 35.49 -19.02 -16.94
N ASP A 117 34.56 -18.77 -17.87
CA ASP A 117 34.30 -17.40 -18.34
C ASP A 117 33.60 -16.57 -17.25
N LEU A 118 32.74 -17.16 -16.43
CA LEU A 118 32.09 -16.50 -15.31
C LEU A 118 33.08 -16.16 -14.19
N GLU A 119 34.01 -17.05 -13.85
CA GLU A 119 35.06 -16.80 -12.84
C GLU A 119 36.01 -15.66 -13.21
N ARG A 120 36.17 -15.37 -14.50
CA ARG A 120 37.02 -14.26 -14.99
C ARG A 120 36.32 -12.89 -14.89
N MET A 121 35.03 -12.87 -14.59
CA MET A 121 34.30 -11.62 -14.48
C MET A 121 34.62 -10.91 -13.15
N PRO A 122 34.88 -9.60 -13.16
CA PRO A 122 35.25 -8.87 -11.95
C PRO A 122 34.10 -8.78 -10.92
N GLU A 123 32.86 -9.00 -11.35
CA GLU A 123 31.67 -8.99 -10.50
C GLU A 123 31.42 -10.33 -9.79
N VAL A 124 32.18 -11.38 -10.12
CA VAL A 124 32.04 -12.73 -9.57
C VAL A 124 33.22 -13.02 -8.64
N ASN A 125 32.93 -13.22 -7.35
CA ASN A 125 33.94 -13.61 -6.36
C ASN A 125 34.27 -15.10 -6.47
N SER A 126 33.24 -15.91 -6.63
CA SER A 126 33.40 -17.36 -6.79
C SER A 126 32.25 -17.91 -7.64
N CYS A 127 32.52 -18.97 -8.36
CA CYS A 127 31.56 -19.69 -9.19
C CYS A 127 31.72 -21.18 -8.96
N MET A 128 30.64 -21.86 -8.60
CA MET A 128 30.64 -23.29 -8.31
C MET A 128 29.59 -23.99 -9.18
N GLY A 129 30.01 -24.95 -9.92
CA GLY A 129 29.18 -25.90 -10.67
C GLY A 129 29.79 -27.29 -10.61
N LEU A 130 29.06 -28.32 -11.04
CA LEU A 130 29.58 -29.67 -10.97
C LEU A 130 30.88 -29.85 -11.81
N ALA A 131 31.01 -29.08 -12.89
CA ALA A 131 32.12 -29.17 -13.84
C ALA A 131 33.41 -28.48 -13.38
N ASN A 132 33.44 -27.77 -12.24
CA ASN A 132 34.65 -27.17 -11.68
C ASN A 132 34.92 -27.58 -10.21
N ILE A 133 34.20 -28.56 -9.68
CA ILE A 133 34.50 -29.11 -8.35
C ILE A 133 35.71 -30.03 -8.47
N GLU A 134 36.76 -29.69 -7.73
CA GLU A 134 37.94 -30.52 -7.57
C GLU A 134 37.65 -31.73 -6.68
N ALA A 135 37.95 -32.91 -7.18
CA ALA A 135 37.70 -34.18 -6.48
C ALA A 135 38.90 -34.63 -5.66
N MET A 136 40.01 -34.98 -6.35
CA MET A 136 41.25 -35.49 -5.77
C MET A 136 42.43 -35.08 -6.68
N ASP A 137 43.55 -34.74 -6.09
CA ASP A 137 44.85 -34.51 -6.76
C ASP A 137 44.77 -33.60 -8.02
N GLY A 138 43.91 -32.57 -8.00
CA GLY A 138 43.72 -31.64 -9.11
C GLY A 138 42.80 -32.13 -10.23
N TYR A 139 42.19 -33.29 -10.09
CA TYR A 139 41.17 -33.77 -11.02
C TYR A 139 39.77 -33.22 -10.64
N VAL A 140 39.05 -32.81 -11.66
CA VAL A 140 37.66 -32.32 -11.50
C VAL A 140 36.69 -33.48 -11.53
N LEU A 141 35.57 -33.40 -10.77
CA LEU A 141 34.55 -34.46 -10.68
C LEU A 141 34.00 -34.90 -12.04
N THR A 142 33.90 -33.98 -13.00
CA THR A 142 33.40 -34.25 -14.36
C THR A 142 34.50 -34.55 -15.35
N GLY A 143 35.78 -34.59 -14.91
CA GLY A 143 36.93 -34.91 -15.74
C GLY A 143 36.78 -36.29 -16.36
N MET A 144 37.04 -36.36 -17.66
CA MET A 144 37.03 -37.61 -18.42
C MET A 144 38.35 -38.35 -18.15
N LEU A 145 38.29 -39.55 -17.62
CA LEU A 145 39.47 -40.37 -17.29
C LEU A 145 39.46 -41.67 -18.03
N THR A 146 40.65 -42.07 -18.51
CA THR A 146 40.89 -43.41 -19.02
C THR A 146 41.03 -44.41 -17.86
N PRO A 147 40.86 -45.74 -18.11
CA PRO A 147 41.07 -46.76 -17.06
C PRO A 147 42.44 -46.67 -16.36
N ARG A 148 43.48 -46.23 -17.09
CA ARG A 148 44.82 -46.05 -16.54
C ARG A 148 44.95 -44.87 -15.61
N GLU A 149 44.41 -43.70 -16.02
CA GLU A 149 44.40 -42.48 -15.19
C GLU A 149 43.58 -42.68 -13.93
N PHE A 150 42.43 -43.35 -14.07
CA PHE A 150 41.59 -43.71 -12.92
C PHE A 150 42.30 -44.67 -11.95
N ALA A 151 43.04 -45.68 -12.46
CA ALA A 151 43.79 -46.62 -11.67
C ALA A 151 44.93 -45.92 -10.87
N GLU A 152 45.63 -44.97 -11.55
CA GLU A 152 46.68 -44.13 -10.93
C GLU A 152 46.10 -43.23 -9.84
N LEU A 153 44.91 -42.66 -10.02
CA LEU A 153 44.26 -41.76 -9.06
C LEU A 153 43.82 -42.43 -7.75
N ILE A 154 43.33 -43.66 -7.82
CA ILE A 154 42.83 -44.40 -6.63
C ILE A 154 43.71 -45.54 -6.17
N ASP A 155 44.95 -45.61 -6.65
CA ASP A 155 45.97 -46.63 -6.37
C ASP A 155 45.43 -48.05 -6.60
N LEU A 156 44.76 -48.29 -7.75
CA LEU A 156 44.17 -49.55 -8.16
C LEU A 156 45.01 -50.21 -9.29
N ASP A 157 44.92 -51.57 -9.37
CA ASP A 157 45.51 -52.26 -10.51
C ASP A 157 44.81 -51.86 -11.82
N VAL A 158 45.56 -51.57 -12.87
CA VAL A 158 45.05 -51.12 -14.20
C VAL A 158 44.14 -52.16 -14.81
N GLU A 159 44.40 -53.47 -14.60
CA GLU A 159 43.52 -54.52 -15.17
C GLU A 159 42.19 -54.58 -14.43
N VAL A 160 42.17 -54.25 -13.14
CA VAL A 160 40.90 -54.13 -12.36
C VAL A 160 40.14 -52.90 -12.83
N ALA A 161 40.80 -51.78 -13.07
CA ALA A 161 40.15 -50.56 -13.62
C ALA A 161 39.54 -50.85 -15.01
N LYS A 162 40.25 -51.53 -15.93
CA LYS A 162 39.71 -51.97 -17.21
C LYS A 162 38.46 -52.84 -17.07
N LEU A 163 38.42 -53.72 -16.06
CA LEU A 163 37.25 -54.55 -15.80
C LEU A 163 36.08 -53.69 -15.34
N LEU A 164 36.27 -52.72 -14.43
CA LEU A 164 35.25 -51.78 -13.99
C LEU A 164 34.71 -50.96 -15.15
N TYR A 165 35.57 -50.42 -16.00
CA TYR A 165 35.15 -49.65 -17.17
C TYR A 165 34.38 -50.53 -18.17
N SER A 166 34.79 -51.80 -18.33
CA SER A 166 34.03 -52.73 -19.18
C SER A 166 32.63 -53.01 -18.60
N ALA A 167 32.53 -53.19 -17.26
CA ALA A 167 31.27 -53.36 -16.58
C ALA A 167 30.37 -52.11 -16.71
N TYR A 168 30.96 -50.90 -16.59
CA TYR A 168 30.24 -49.64 -16.78
C TYR A 168 29.74 -49.50 -18.24
N ALA A 169 30.59 -49.81 -19.24
CA ALA A 169 30.19 -49.76 -20.63
C ALA A 169 29.03 -50.72 -20.95
N VAL A 170 29.00 -51.89 -20.33
CA VAL A 170 27.87 -52.84 -20.42
C VAL A 170 26.61 -52.29 -19.77
N ASP A 171 26.72 -51.73 -18.57
CA ASP A 171 25.59 -51.11 -17.84
C ASP A 171 24.96 -49.97 -18.64
N GLN A 172 25.79 -49.15 -19.27
CA GLN A 172 25.35 -48.04 -20.13
C GLN A 172 24.99 -48.46 -21.56
N SER A 173 25.00 -49.77 -21.84
CA SER A 173 24.73 -50.34 -23.18
C SER A 173 25.69 -49.82 -24.26
N ASN A 174 26.88 -49.34 -23.89
CA ASN A 174 27.90 -48.83 -24.83
C ASN A 174 28.88 -49.91 -25.23
N TYR A 175 28.40 -50.89 -26.01
CA TYR A 175 29.23 -52.00 -26.50
C TYR A 175 30.31 -51.54 -27.48
N GLY A 176 30.20 -50.35 -28.08
CA GLY A 176 31.21 -49.79 -28.98
C GLY A 176 32.54 -49.50 -28.27
N ALA A 177 32.51 -49.07 -27.04
CA ALA A 177 33.70 -48.83 -26.22
C ALA A 177 34.49 -50.08 -25.95
N ILE A 178 33.83 -51.25 -25.79
CA ILE A 178 34.50 -52.52 -25.59
C ILE A 178 35.15 -53.00 -26.88
N LEU A 179 34.48 -52.84 -28.02
CA LEU A 179 35.01 -53.24 -29.36
C LEU A 179 36.08 -52.29 -29.87
N GLY A 180 36.04 -51.01 -29.52
CA GLY A 180 36.99 -49.98 -29.94
C GLY A 180 38.31 -49.94 -29.15
N GLY A 181 38.37 -50.61 -28.03
CA GLY A 181 39.51 -50.67 -27.14
C GLY A 181 39.22 -49.97 -25.81
N ILE A 182 39.00 -50.75 -24.77
CA ILE A 182 38.63 -50.26 -23.43
C ILE A 182 39.67 -49.36 -22.78
N SER A 183 40.92 -49.47 -23.23
CA SER A 183 42.05 -48.67 -22.66
C SER A 183 41.99 -47.19 -23.02
N GLU A 184 41.26 -46.82 -24.08
CA GLU A 184 41.07 -45.45 -24.54
C GLU A 184 39.66 -44.94 -24.24
N TYR A 185 38.82 -45.74 -23.57
CA TYR A 185 37.47 -45.37 -23.22
C TYR A 185 37.51 -44.43 -22.00
N GLU A 186 37.06 -43.20 -22.20
CA GLU A 186 37.02 -42.18 -21.18
C GLU A 186 35.64 -42.12 -20.52
N VAL A 187 35.59 -42.01 -19.20
CA VAL A 187 34.36 -41.90 -18.41
C VAL A 187 34.52 -40.76 -17.41
N PRO A 188 33.48 -39.94 -17.16
CA PRO A 188 33.54 -38.92 -16.12
C PRO A 188 33.80 -39.55 -14.76
N LEU A 189 34.72 -38.96 -14.01
CA LEU A 189 35.14 -39.45 -12.69
C LEU A 189 33.92 -39.66 -11.76
N ILE A 190 32.99 -38.73 -11.74
CA ILE A 190 31.75 -38.80 -10.96
C ILE A 190 30.94 -40.06 -11.30
N ASP A 191 30.81 -40.39 -12.58
CA ASP A 191 30.00 -41.53 -13.02
C ASP A 191 30.66 -42.85 -12.61
N MET A 192 31.98 -42.92 -12.67
CA MET A 192 32.72 -44.09 -12.20
C MET A 192 32.58 -44.30 -10.68
N PHE A 193 32.73 -43.25 -9.88
CA PHE A 193 32.52 -43.35 -8.42
C PHE A 193 31.10 -43.80 -8.06
N LEU A 194 30.08 -43.20 -8.68
CA LEU A 194 28.68 -43.58 -8.45
C LEU A 194 28.40 -45.01 -8.90
N PHE A 195 28.95 -45.45 -10.03
CA PHE A 195 28.82 -46.82 -10.54
C PHE A 195 29.48 -47.81 -9.60
N ILE A 196 30.70 -47.58 -9.17
CA ILE A 196 31.44 -48.48 -8.26
C ILE A 196 30.68 -48.62 -6.93
N TYR A 197 30.17 -47.50 -6.38
CA TYR A 197 29.38 -47.57 -5.16
C TYR A 197 28.08 -48.36 -5.33
N ASP A 198 27.36 -48.14 -6.42
CA ASP A 198 26.12 -48.88 -6.74
C ASP A 198 26.38 -50.40 -6.91
N GLN A 199 27.49 -50.76 -7.58
CA GLN A 199 27.85 -52.17 -7.76
C GLN A 199 28.28 -52.82 -6.44
N LYS A 200 28.95 -52.10 -5.53
CA LYS A 200 29.28 -52.55 -4.19
C LYS A 200 28.01 -52.80 -3.37
N GLU A 201 27.06 -51.87 -3.36
CA GLU A 201 25.78 -52.03 -2.64
C GLU A 201 24.96 -53.22 -3.17
N LYS A 202 25.04 -53.51 -4.44
CA LYS A 202 24.45 -54.72 -5.07
C LYS A 202 25.18 -55.99 -4.72
N GLY A 203 26.34 -55.90 -4.06
CA GLY A 203 27.13 -57.08 -3.63
C GLY A 203 27.89 -57.77 -4.78
N ASN A 204 28.14 -57.07 -5.88
CA ASN A 204 28.80 -57.65 -7.07
C ASN A 204 30.32 -57.77 -6.89
N PHE A 205 30.92 -57.02 -5.93
CA PHE A 205 32.33 -57.15 -5.51
C PHE A 205 32.53 -56.64 -4.11
N THR A 206 33.67 -57.00 -3.50
CA THR A 206 34.11 -56.54 -2.19
C THR A 206 35.43 -55.81 -2.33
N LEU A 207 35.56 -54.68 -1.63
CA LEU A 207 36.76 -53.83 -1.59
C LEU A 207 37.51 -54.11 -0.29
N GLU A 208 38.80 -53.78 -0.28
CA GLU A 208 39.59 -53.72 0.98
C GLU A 208 39.03 -52.62 1.87
N GLN A 209 39.12 -52.81 3.19
CA GLN A 209 38.44 -51.96 4.17
C GLN A 209 38.82 -50.49 4.06
N ASP A 210 40.10 -50.16 3.82
CA ASP A 210 40.57 -48.78 3.67
C ASP A 210 40.02 -48.09 2.41
N LEU A 211 39.93 -48.87 1.32
CA LEU A 211 39.36 -48.38 0.07
C LEU A 211 37.82 -48.24 0.15
N GLU A 212 37.18 -49.10 0.93
CA GLU A 212 35.73 -49.03 1.17
C GLU A 212 35.37 -47.77 1.99
N GLU A 213 36.13 -47.40 3.02
CA GLU A 213 35.92 -46.18 3.81
C GLU A 213 36.10 -44.94 2.93
N THR A 214 37.20 -44.86 2.17
CA THR A 214 37.47 -43.76 1.23
C THR A 214 36.37 -43.62 0.16
N LEU A 215 35.90 -44.70 -0.42
CA LEU A 215 34.85 -44.70 -1.41
C LEU A 215 33.51 -44.22 -0.80
N THR A 216 33.21 -44.63 0.44
CA THR A 216 31.96 -44.24 1.11
C THR A 216 31.95 -42.74 1.44
N ASP A 217 33.09 -42.21 1.91
CA ASP A 217 33.24 -40.77 2.17
C ASP A 217 33.17 -39.94 0.90
N ALA A 218 33.89 -40.37 -0.16
CA ALA A 218 33.81 -39.74 -1.45
C ALA A 218 32.39 -39.76 -2.03
N TYR A 219 31.71 -40.90 -1.97
CA TYR A 219 30.32 -41.02 -2.43
C TYR A 219 29.39 -40.06 -1.69
N SER A 220 29.53 -39.92 -0.39
CA SER A 220 28.73 -39.01 0.43
C SER A 220 28.87 -37.56 -0.08
N GLN A 221 30.10 -37.11 -0.30
CA GLN A 221 30.38 -35.74 -0.78
C GLN A 221 29.92 -35.53 -2.23
N ILE A 222 30.20 -36.49 -3.11
CA ILE A 222 29.79 -36.46 -4.51
C ILE A 222 28.26 -36.47 -4.64
N SER A 223 27.56 -37.29 -3.85
CA SER A 223 26.11 -37.34 -3.85
C SER A 223 25.50 -36.01 -3.43
N ILE A 224 26.02 -35.37 -2.38
CA ILE A 224 25.59 -34.05 -1.94
C ILE A 224 25.82 -33.01 -3.04
N ALA A 225 27.01 -32.99 -3.66
CA ALA A 225 27.32 -32.07 -4.75
C ALA A 225 26.39 -32.28 -5.94
N LYS A 226 26.19 -33.53 -6.33
CA LYS A 226 25.28 -33.92 -7.42
C LYS A 226 23.84 -33.48 -7.12
N ASP A 227 23.31 -33.78 -5.96
CA ASP A 227 21.92 -33.45 -5.57
C ASP A 227 21.70 -31.92 -5.52
N GLN A 228 22.75 -31.17 -5.20
CA GLN A 228 22.66 -29.70 -5.16
C GLN A 228 22.86 -29.04 -6.51
N LEU A 229 23.70 -29.57 -7.39
CA LEU A 229 24.14 -28.91 -8.61
C LEU A 229 23.58 -29.51 -9.89
N LEU A 230 23.06 -30.74 -9.84
CA LEU A 230 22.57 -31.46 -11.00
C LEU A 230 21.14 -31.94 -10.77
N GLY A 231 20.19 -31.37 -11.51
CA GLY A 231 18.80 -31.85 -11.56
C GLY A 231 18.57 -32.85 -12.69
N GLU A 232 17.32 -33.32 -12.85
CA GLU A 232 16.97 -34.25 -13.92
C GLU A 232 17.15 -33.63 -15.33
N ARG A 233 16.84 -32.33 -15.49
CA ARG A 233 16.84 -31.64 -16.77
C ARG A 233 17.82 -30.47 -16.84
N CYS A 234 18.26 -29.96 -15.70
CA CYS A 234 19.04 -28.73 -15.61
C CYS A 234 20.27 -28.91 -14.72
N SER A 235 21.33 -28.21 -15.05
CA SER A 235 22.50 -27.99 -14.19
C SER A 235 22.37 -26.64 -13.51
N ARG A 236 22.84 -26.54 -12.27
CA ARG A 236 22.83 -25.30 -11.48
C ARG A 236 24.27 -24.87 -11.18
N PHE A 237 24.58 -23.62 -11.52
CA PHE A 237 25.80 -22.95 -11.07
C PHE A 237 25.44 -22.01 -9.93
N VAL A 238 26.25 -21.96 -8.89
CA VAL A 238 26.09 -21.06 -7.75
C VAL A 238 27.22 -20.04 -7.80
N LEU A 239 26.87 -18.78 -8.00
CA LEU A 239 27.79 -17.66 -8.06
C LEU A 239 27.69 -16.85 -6.78
N GLU A 240 28.81 -16.39 -6.29
CA GLU A 240 28.90 -15.34 -5.28
C GLU A 240 29.34 -14.05 -5.96
N LEU A 241 28.52 -13.02 -5.86
CA LEU A 241 28.77 -11.75 -6.54
C LEU A 241 29.46 -10.74 -5.59
N SER A 242 30.40 -9.96 -6.13
CA SER A 242 31.06 -8.87 -5.42
C SER A 242 30.24 -7.58 -5.34
N VAL A 243 29.12 -7.53 -6.06
CA VAL A 243 28.21 -6.37 -6.11
C VAL A 243 27.13 -6.45 -5.04
N PRO A 244 26.54 -5.32 -4.60
CA PRO A 244 25.43 -5.28 -3.64
C PRO A 244 24.22 -6.11 -4.09
N LEU A 245 23.26 -6.32 -3.17
CA LEU A 245 22.01 -7.06 -3.47
C LEU A 245 21.07 -6.32 -4.42
N GLU A 246 21.22 -5.00 -4.56
CA GLU A 246 20.40 -4.14 -5.42
C GLU A 246 21.18 -2.91 -5.88
N GLY A 247 20.72 -2.28 -6.95
CA GLY A 247 21.31 -1.09 -7.53
C GLY A 247 21.70 -1.28 -9.00
N GLN A 248 21.98 -0.17 -9.67
CA GLN A 248 22.24 -0.15 -11.12
C GLN A 248 23.45 -1.03 -11.50
N GLU A 249 24.52 -0.99 -10.69
CA GLU A 249 25.71 -1.80 -10.89
C GLU A 249 25.40 -3.30 -10.87
N THR A 250 24.55 -3.72 -9.92
CA THR A 250 24.11 -5.12 -9.79
C THR A 250 23.26 -5.54 -10.98
N TYR A 251 22.34 -4.68 -11.41
CA TYR A 251 21.46 -5.00 -12.55
C TYR A 251 22.24 -5.12 -13.86
N GLU A 252 23.26 -4.27 -14.05
CA GLU A 252 24.17 -4.38 -15.19
C GLU A 252 25.06 -5.63 -15.11
N ALA A 253 25.52 -6.02 -13.90
CA ALA A 253 26.26 -7.25 -13.69
C ALA A 253 25.43 -8.49 -14.05
N LEU A 254 24.14 -8.55 -13.64
CA LEU A 254 23.23 -9.62 -14.01
C LEU A 254 23.06 -9.76 -15.52
N GLU A 255 22.94 -8.64 -16.24
CA GLU A 255 22.84 -8.65 -17.71
C GLU A 255 24.16 -9.15 -18.35
N ARG A 256 25.32 -8.77 -17.83
CA ARG A 256 26.62 -9.28 -18.32
C ARG A 256 26.77 -10.77 -18.05
N ILE A 257 26.37 -11.25 -16.88
CA ILE A 257 26.36 -12.69 -16.54
C ILE A 257 25.46 -13.45 -17.52
N ARG A 258 24.22 -12.97 -17.71
CA ARG A 258 23.27 -13.59 -18.68
C ARG A 258 23.86 -13.62 -20.09
N GLY A 259 24.43 -12.51 -20.55
CA GLY A 259 25.07 -12.40 -21.85
C GLY A 259 26.29 -13.32 -22.03
N THR A 260 27.04 -13.62 -20.95
CA THR A 260 28.13 -14.58 -20.99
C THR A 260 27.62 -16.01 -21.12
N VAL A 261 26.61 -16.39 -20.36
CA VAL A 261 25.96 -17.71 -20.44
C VAL A 261 25.27 -17.91 -21.80
N ALA A 262 24.65 -16.88 -22.35
CA ALA A 262 23.97 -16.89 -23.64
C ALA A 262 24.90 -17.12 -24.86
N ARG A 263 26.22 -17.08 -24.68
CA ARG A 263 27.17 -17.51 -25.73
C ARG A 263 27.18 -19.02 -25.91
N TYR A 264 26.73 -19.77 -24.93
CA TYR A 264 26.81 -21.21 -24.84
C TYR A 264 25.44 -21.91 -24.86
N TYR A 265 24.41 -21.24 -24.39
CA TYR A 265 23.04 -21.72 -24.27
C TYR A 265 22.06 -20.76 -24.94
N ASP A 266 20.91 -21.27 -25.36
CA ASP A 266 19.83 -20.42 -25.86
C ASP A 266 19.27 -19.55 -24.71
N ASP A 267 19.00 -18.28 -24.99
CA ASP A 267 18.58 -17.31 -23.96
C ASP A 267 17.26 -17.69 -23.27
N GLU A 268 16.39 -18.42 -23.96
CA GLU A 268 15.12 -18.90 -23.41
C GLU A 268 15.29 -20.02 -22.36
N ASP A 269 16.43 -20.72 -22.38
CA ASP A 269 16.73 -21.82 -21.49
C ASP A 269 17.60 -21.41 -20.29
N ILE A 270 17.94 -20.11 -20.17
CA ILE A 270 18.79 -19.57 -19.09
C ILE A 270 17.91 -18.91 -18.04
N TYR A 271 18.01 -19.41 -16.80
CA TYR A 271 17.31 -18.82 -15.66
C TYR A 271 18.33 -18.34 -14.61
N LEU A 272 18.21 -17.06 -14.26
CA LEU A 272 18.96 -16.46 -13.17
C LEU A 272 18.02 -16.36 -11.95
N VAL A 273 18.42 -16.92 -10.83
CA VAL A 273 17.60 -16.99 -9.61
C VAL A 273 18.41 -16.52 -8.41
N GLY A 274 17.94 -15.48 -7.75
CA GLY A 274 18.58 -14.92 -6.56
C GLY A 274 17.82 -13.70 -6.04
N ASN A 275 18.27 -13.16 -4.92
CA ASN A 275 17.69 -11.94 -4.36
C ASN A 275 17.85 -10.76 -5.32
N SER A 276 19.03 -10.65 -5.94
CA SER A 276 19.33 -9.56 -6.86
C SER A 276 18.47 -9.60 -8.13
N THR A 277 18.16 -10.78 -8.67
CA THR A 277 17.24 -10.91 -9.82
C THR A 277 15.83 -10.55 -9.43
N SER A 278 15.37 -10.99 -8.25
CA SER A 278 14.04 -10.62 -7.75
C SER A 278 13.91 -9.10 -7.52
N ASN A 279 14.96 -8.47 -6.99
CA ASN A 279 14.99 -7.02 -6.78
C ASN A 279 14.98 -6.26 -8.12
N LYS A 280 15.68 -6.77 -9.14
CA LYS A 280 15.67 -6.22 -10.50
C LYS A 280 14.26 -6.30 -11.10
N ASP A 281 13.62 -7.47 -11.07
CA ASP A 281 12.27 -7.68 -11.61
C ASP A 281 11.25 -6.77 -10.91
N LEU A 282 11.35 -6.61 -9.58
CA LEU A 282 10.53 -5.68 -8.81
C LEU A 282 10.78 -4.23 -9.22
N SER A 283 12.05 -3.86 -9.45
CA SER A 283 12.42 -2.51 -9.89
C SER A 283 11.85 -2.16 -11.27
N GLU A 284 11.91 -3.08 -12.22
CA GLU A 284 11.38 -2.90 -13.57
C GLU A 284 9.85 -2.83 -13.58
N SER A 285 9.19 -3.70 -12.81
CA SER A 285 7.72 -3.73 -12.71
C SER A 285 7.16 -2.53 -11.93
N PHE A 286 7.89 -2.04 -10.93
CA PHE A 286 7.43 -1.00 -10.01
C PHE A 286 6.99 0.29 -10.71
N VAL A 287 7.75 0.77 -11.69
CA VAL A 287 7.45 2.03 -12.40
C VAL A 287 6.11 1.94 -13.12
N MET A 288 5.86 0.80 -13.78
CA MET A 288 4.60 0.56 -14.51
C MET A 288 3.43 0.39 -13.53
N ASP A 289 3.60 -0.42 -12.51
CA ASP A 289 2.57 -0.70 -11.50
C ASP A 289 2.20 0.57 -10.73
N ASN A 290 3.18 1.38 -10.35
CA ASN A 290 2.95 2.64 -9.67
C ASN A 290 2.13 3.62 -10.52
N ASN A 291 2.44 3.73 -11.82
CA ASN A 291 1.68 4.59 -12.72
C ASN A 291 0.23 4.10 -12.88
N ILE A 292 0.03 2.80 -13.05
CA ILE A 292 -1.31 2.19 -13.16
C ILE A 292 -2.12 2.43 -11.90
N ILE A 293 -1.55 2.14 -10.71
CA ILE A 293 -2.21 2.31 -9.41
C ILE A 293 -2.56 3.79 -9.19
N THR A 294 -1.64 4.71 -9.46
CA THR A 294 -1.87 6.15 -9.28
C THR A 294 -2.99 6.65 -10.18
N ILE A 295 -2.96 6.31 -11.47
CA ILE A 295 -4.01 6.73 -12.43
C ILE A 295 -5.36 6.12 -12.05
N LEU A 296 -5.40 4.84 -11.73
CA LEU A 296 -6.62 4.13 -11.39
C LEU A 296 -7.25 4.67 -10.10
N THR A 297 -6.43 4.90 -9.07
CA THR A 297 -6.88 5.48 -7.80
C THR A 297 -7.42 6.89 -8.00
N ALA A 298 -6.70 7.75 -8.74
CA ALA A 298 -7.14 9.09 -9.06
C ALA A 298 -8.45 9.08 -9.86
N LEU A 299 -8.60 8.17 -10.83
CA LEU A 299 -9.81 8.00 -11.63
C LEU A 299 -11.02 7.61 -10.75
N PHE A 300 -10.87 6.60 -9.88
CA PHE A 300 -11.95 6.20 -8.98
C PHE A 300 -12.36 7.33 -8.04
N VAL A 301 -11.40 8.02 -7.44
CA VAL A 301 -11.66 9.18 -6.60
C VAL A 301 -12.37 10.27 -7.39
N MET A 302 -11.93 10.57 -8.60
CA MET A 302 -12.56 11.57 -9.48
C MET A 302 -14.01 11.21 -9.80
N VAL A 303 -14.30 9.96 -10.11
CA VAL A 303 -15.66 9.46 -10.38
C VAL A 303 -16.56 9.61 -9.14
N ILE A 304 -16.08 9.20 -7.96
CA ILE A 304 -16.85 9.35 -6.71
C ILE A 304 -17.16 10.82 -6.43
N LEU A 305 -16.17 11.71 -6.56
CA LEU A 305 -16.35 13.14 -6.34
C LEU A 305 -17.27 13.80 -7.35
N LEU A 306 -17.22 13.34 -8.62
CA LEU A 306 -18.09 13.82 -9.69
C LEU A 306 -19.57 13.60 -9.33
N PHE A 307 -19.90 12.40 -8.84
CA PHE A 307 -21.26 12.08 -8.41
C PHE A 307 -21.63 12.76 -7.09
N THR A 308 -20.68 12.91 -6.17
CA THR A 308 -20.92 13.54 -4.87
C THR A 308 -21.24 15.03 -4.99
N PHE A 309 -20.45 15.76 -5.77
CA PHE A 309 -20.56 17.22 -5.88
C PHE A 309 -21.32 17.70 -7.12
N GLN A 310 -21.65 16.81 -8.04
CA GLN A 310 -22.35 17.15 -9.27
C GLN A 310 -21.70 18.32 -10.04
N SER A 311 -20.38 18.35 -10.06
CA SER A 311 -19.55 19.33 -10.75
C SER A 311 -18.32 18.62 -11.33
N ALA A 312 -17.96 18.90 -12.57
CA ALA A 312 -16.79 18.30 -13.21
C ALA A 312 -15.47 19.00 -12.83
N GLY A 313 -15.51 20.30 -12.57
CA GLY A 313 -14.30 21.08 -12.23
C GLY A 313 -13.78 20.82 -10.81
N LEU A 314 -14.67 20.56 -9.88
CA LEU A 314 -14.32 20.41 -8.47
C LEU A 314 -13.50 19.14 -8.19
N PRO A 315 -13.85 17.95 -8.72
CA PRO A 315 -13.02 16.75 -8.56
C PRO A 315 -11.58 16.93 -9.05
N VAL A 316 -11.39 17.61 -10.16
CA VAL A 316 -10.05 17.85 -10.70
C VAL A 316 -9.21 18.69 -9.73
N LEU A 317 -9.78 19.77 -9.18
CA LEU A 317 -9.10 20.63 -8.21
C LEU A 317 -8.71 19.85 -6.94
N LEU A 318 -9.62 19.00 -6.46
CA LEU A 318 -9.39 18.18 -5.26
C LEU A 318 -8.30 17.12 -5.50
N VAL A 319 -8.40 16.36 -6.59
CA VAL A 319 -7.43 15.31 -6.91
C VAL A 319 -6.03 15.90 -7.11
N VAL A 320 -5.89 17.01 -7.81
CA VAL A 320 -4.59 17.68 -7.99
C VAL A 320 -4.00 18.14 -6.66
N THR A 321 -4.82 18.67 -5.75
CA THR A 321 -4.35 19.09 -4.41
C THR A 321 -3.86 17.89 -3.60
N ILE A 322 -4.58 16.77 -3.64
CA ILE A 322 -4.23 15.57 -2.90
C ILE A 322 -3.00 14.89 -3.49
N GLN A 323 -2.94 14.75 -4.83
CA GLN A 323 -1.77 14.22 -5.52
C GLN A 323 -0.52 15.06 -5.23
N GLY A 324 -0.68 16.38 -5.18
CA GLY A 324 0.38 17.28 -4.77
C GLY A 324 0.90 17.01 -3.35
N SER A 325 0.03 16.65 -2.41
CA SER A 325 0.44 16.30 -1.06
C SER A 325 1.25 15.00 -1.00
N ILE A 326 0.91 14.02 -1.86
CA ILE A 326 1.63 12.75 -1.98
C ILE A 326 3.05 13.02 -2.52
N TRP A 327 3.17 13.77 -3.60
CA TRP A 327 4.49 14.13 -4.17
C TRP A 327 5.36 14.91 -3.19
N MET A 328 4.78 15.86 -2.44
CA MET A 328 5.51 16.58 -1.39
C MET A 328 5.95 15.67 -0.24
N ASN A 329 5.15 14.68 0.15
CA ASN A 329 5.54 13.70 1.15
C ASN A 329 6.76 12.88 0.70
N PHE A 330 6.73 12.37 -0.52
CA PHE A 330 7.78 11.52 -1.07
C PHE A 330 8.98 12.29 -1.68
N SER A 331 8.91 13.61 -1.72
CA SER A 331 10.09 14.44 -2.02
C SER A 331 11.03 14.58 -0.83
N LEU A 332 10.52 14.45 0.41
CA LEU A 332 11.32 14.60 1.63
C LEU A 332 12.45 13.57 1.75
N PRO A 333 12.26 12.27 1.47
CA PRO A 333 13.36 11.29 1.48
C PRO A 333 14.52 11.68 0.59
N TYR A 334 14.27 12.15 -0.63
CA TYR A 334 15.31 12.65 -1.51
C TYR A 334 16.12 13.80 -0.89
N LEU A 335 15.44 14.72 -0.18
CA LEU A 335 16.09 15.86 0.49
C LEU A 335 16.88 15.47 1.74
N THR A 336 16.45 14.40 2.42
CA THR A 336 17.11 13.90 3.64
C THR A 336 18.15 12.80 3.36
N GLY A 337 18.23 12.31 2.11
CA GLY A 337 19.09 11.17 1.75
C GLY A 337 18.59 9.84 2.30
N GLU A 338 17.29 9.73 2.62
CA GLU A 338 16.67 8.50 3.09
C GLU A 338 16.18 7.69 1.88
N THR A 339 16.30 6.37 1.97
CA THR A 339 15.75 5.45 0.98
C THR A 339 14.25 5.21 1.23
N VAL A 340 13.51 4.90 0.17
CA VAL A 340 12.07 4.62 0.22
C VAL A 340 11.81 3.17 -0.15
N TYR A 341 11.19 2.41 0.73
CA TYR A 341 10.73 1.07 0.39
C TYR A 341 9.61 1.13 -0.66
N PHE A 342 9.80 0.46 -1.79
CA PHE A 342 8.90 0.56 -2.94
C PHE A 342 7.44 0.22 -2.61
N LEU A 343 7.22 -0.86 -1.86
CA LEU A 343 5.87 -1.26 -1.43
C LEU A 343 5.28 -0.25 -0.44
N GLY A 344 6.13 0.36 0.40
CA GLY A 344 5.73 1.44 1.30
C GLY A 344 5.20 2.66 0.54
N TYR A 345 5.84 3.00 -0.58
CA TYR A 345 5.36 4.06 -1.47
C TYR A 345 3.97 3.75 -2.03
N LEU A 346 3.76 2.55 -2.62
CA LEU A 346 2.47 2.14 -3.19
C LEU A 346 1.35 2.15 -2.16
N VAL A 347 1.60 1.55 -1.00
CA VAL A 347 0.60 1.45 0.07
C VAL A 347 0.27 2.82 0.65
N VAL A 348 1.29 3.63 0.98
CA VAL A 348 1.07 4.94 1.61
C VAL A 348 0.44 5.93 0.63
N SER A 349 0.83 5.94 -0.64
CA SER A 349 0.20 6.82 -1.65
C SER A 349 -1.28 6.52 -1.82
N ALA A 350 -1.67 5.24 -1.86
CA ALA A 350 -3.07 4.82 -1.93
C ALA A 350 -3.85 5.17 -0.66
N ILE A 351 -3.30 4.92 0.53
CA ILE A 351 -3.92 5.29 1.81
C ILE A 351 -4.03 6.81 1.94
N GLN A 352 -2.98 7.56 1.59
CA GLN A 352 -2.97 9.01 1.67
C GLN A 352 -4.01 9.62 0.73
N MET A 353 -4.15 9.10 -0.50
CA MET A 353 -5.21 9.51 -1.41
C MET A 353 -6.60 9.30 -0.79
N GLY A 354 -6.87 8.11 -0.25
CA GLY A 354 -8.16 7.77 0.35
C GLY A 354 -8.47 8.54 1.64
N ALA A 355 -7.52 8.64 2.55
CA ALA A 355 -7.73 9.31 3.83
C ALA A 355 -7.79 10.85 3.72
N THR A 356 -7.06 11.43 2.77
CA THR A 356 -7.02 12.90 2.60
C THR A 356 -8.25 13.43 1.89
N ILE A 357 -8.86 12.62 1.00
CA ILE A 357 -10.06 13.03 0.27
C ILE A 357 -11.20 13.39 1.22
N ASP A 358 -11.33 12.68 2.35
CA ASP A 358 -12.36 12.93 3.33
C ASP A 358 -12.24 14.34 3.93
N TYR A 359 -11.01 14.80 4.19
CA TYR A 359 -10.77 16.17 4.68
C TYR A 359 -11.15 17.22 3.62
N ALA A 360 -10.81 16.94 2.38
CA ALA A 360 -11.15 17.81 1.26
C ALA A 360 -12.67 17.85 1.01
N ILE A 361 -13.37 16.73 1.14
CA ILE A 361 -14.83 16.64 1.03
C ILE A 361 -15.50 17.47 2.13
N VAL A 362 -15.05 17.37 3.38
CA VAL A 362 -15.61 18.12 4.51
C VAL A 362 -15.51 19.63 4.29
N ILE A 363 -14.33 20.13 3.88
CA ILE A 363 -14.16 21.57 3.59
C ILE A 363 -15.04 21.98 2.40
N THR A 364 -15.00 21.20 1.33
CA THR A 364 -15.70 21.56 0.09
C THR A 364 -17.21 21.54 0.25
N SER A 365 -17.75 20.49 0.90
CA SER A 365 -19.18 20.40 1.19
C SER A 365 -19.64 21.59 2.03
N ARG A 366 -18.91 21.89 3.11
CA ARG A 366 -19.24 23.02 3.96
C ARG A 366 -19.13 24.37 3.25
N TYR A 367 -18.14 24.53 2.37
CA TYR A 367 -18.02 25.72 1.52
C TYR A 367 -19.21 25.87 0.57
N MET A 368 -19.60 24.77 -0.09
CA MET A 368 -20.74 24.79 -1.02
C MET A 368 -22.05 25.13 -0.31
N ASP A 369 -22.24 24.63 0.93
CA ASP A 369 -23.40 24.98 1.74
C ASP A 369 -23.40 26.47 2.12
N LEU A 370 -22.30 26.99 2.66
CA LEU A 370 -22.23 28.35 3.19
C LEU A 370 -22.23 29.42 2.11
N LYS A 371 -21.66 29.15 0.91
CA LYS A 371 -21.67 30.13 -0.18
C LYS A 371 -23.07 30.47 -0.72
N THR A 372 -24.07 29.65 -0.43
CA THR A 372 -25.46 29.94 -0.80
C THR A 372 -26.10 31.03 0.05
N TYR A 373 -25.58 31.24 1.27
CA TYR A 373 -26.17 32.13 2.27
C TYR A 373 -25.31 33.38 2.58
N MET A 374 -24.01 33.36 2.25
CA MET A 374 -23.09 34.45 2.56
C MET A 374 -22.05 34.69 1.47
N PRO A 375 -21.37 35.86 1.46
CA PRO A 375 -20.33 36.17 0.50
C PRO A 375 -19.19 35.16 0.52
N ILE A 376 -18.66 34.76 -0.64
CA ILE A 376 -17.64 33.73 -0.85
C ILE A 376 -16.44 33.87 0.13
N LYS A 377 -15.99 35.10 0.41
CA LYS A 377 -14.86 35.36 1.31
C LYS A 377 -15.18 35.03 2.78
N GLU A 378 -16.40 35.31 3.21
CA GLU A 378 -16.87 34.99 4.56
C GLU A 378 -17.18 33.51 4.67
N ALA A 379 -17.77 32.92 3.62
CA ALA A 379 -18.03 31.49 3.54
C ALA A 379 -16.76 30.66 3.77
N ILE A 380 -15.64 30.99 3.15
CA ILE A 380 -14.35 30.30 3.37
C ILE A 380 -13.86 30.40 4.81
N VAL A 381 -13.95 31.58 5.43
CA VAL A 381 -13.52 31.75 6.83
C VAL A 381 -14.36 30.92 7.78
N GLN A 382 -15.68 30.92 7.57
CA GLN A 382 -16.59 30.09 8.37
C GLN A 382 -16.42 28.60 8.10
N THR A 383 -16.23 28.21 6.85
CA THR A 383 -15.94 26.82 6.46
C THR A 383 -14.73 26.29 7.23
N LEU A 384 -13.62 27.03 7.23
CA LEU A 384 -12.43 26.61 7.94
C LEU A 384 -12.67 26.50 9.45
N ASN A 385 -13.36 27.45 10.08
CA ASN A 385 -13.66 27.37 11.50
C ASN A 385 -14.51 26.16 11.87
N GLN A 386 -15.45 25.76 11.01
CA GLN A 386 -16.35 24.65 11.28
C GLN A 386 -15.74 23.28 10.92
N ALA A 387 -14.91 23.21 9.87
CA ALA A 387 -14.25 21.98 9.44
C ALA A 387 -12.98 21.64 10.24
N PHE A 388 -12.29 22.66 10.76
CA PHE A 388 -11.00 22.51 11.43
C PHE A 388 -10.99 21.50 12.58
N PRO A 389 -11.96 21.56 13.54
CA PRO A 389 -11.97 20.59 14.64
C PRO A 389 -12.01 19.14 14.18
N THR A 390 -12.84 18.84 13.18
CA THR A 390 -12.99 17.50 12.63
C THR A 390 -11.71 17.03 11.95
N ILE A 391 -11.11 17.88 11.12
CA ILE A 391 -9.88 17.56 10.36
C ILE A 391 -8.70 17.35 11.29
N VAL A 392 -8.54 18.24 12.29
CA VAL A 392 -7.41 18.13 13.22
C VAL A 392 -7.56 16.92 14.14
N THR A 393 -8.75 16.62 14.63
CA THR A 393 -8.93 15.45 15.51
C THR A 393 -8.68 14.14 14.76
N SER A 394 -9.29 13.92 13.61
CA SER A 394 -9.07 12.68 12.83
C SER A 394 -7.65 12.61 12.27
N GLY A 395 -7.15 13.73 11.75
CA GLY A 395 -5.80 13.78 11.19
C GLY A 395 -4.70 13.62 12.23
N SER A 396 -4.84 14.21 13.41
CA SER A 396 -3.87 14.02 14.50
C SER A 396 -3.81 12.58 15.02
N MET A 397 -4.93 11.86 15.01
CA MET A 397 -4.95 10.44 15.34
C MET A 397 -4.12 9.63 14.34
N LEU A 398 -4.28 9.89 13.05
CA LEU A 398 -3.55 9.18 12.00
C LEU A 398 -2.05 9.55 12.01
N VAL A 399 -1.72 10.82 12.22
CA VAL A 399 -0.34 11.30 12.38
C VAL A 399 0.31 10.63 13.60
N ALA A 400 -0.35 10.65 14.75
CA ALA A 400 0.16 10.03 15.97
C ALA A 400 0.34 8.52 15.81
N ALA A 401 -0.63 7.82 15.22
CA ALA A 401 -0.54 6.40 14.93
C ALA A 401 0.66 6.09 14.02
N GLY A 402 0.85 6.85 12.94
CA GLY A 402 1.98 6.68 12.04
C GLY A 402 3.33 6.84 12.74
N PHE A 403 3.52 7.89 13.53
CA PHE A 403 4.75 8.10 14.28
C PHE A 403 4.97 7.08 15.41
N ILE A 404 3.91 6.64 16.09
CA ILE A 404 4.00 5.59 17.11
C ILE A 404 4.45 4.27 16.45
N ILE A 405 3.81 3.88 15.35
CA ILE A 405 4.17 2.67 14.59
C ILE A 405 5.64 2.74 14.15
N SER A 406 6.07 3.87 13.61
CA SER A 406 7.45 4.06 13.17
C SER A 406 8.49 3.89 14.28
N ASN A 407 8.18 4.28 15.51
CA ASN A 407 9.13 4.22 16.61
C ASN A 407 9.06 2.93 17.44
N VAL A 408 7.92 2.24 17.43
CA VAL A 408 7.69 1.03 18.25
C VAL A 408 7.92 -0.25 17.44
N SER A 409 7.65 -0.22 16.13
CA SER A 409 7.77 -1.41 15.29
C SER A 409 9.22 -1.87 15.15
N THR A 410 9.45 -3.15 15.40
CA THR A 410 10.73 -3.84 15.11
C THR A 410 10.85 -4.28 13.65
N ASN A 411 9.73 -4.34 12.93
CA ASN A 411 9.72 -4.63 11.50
C ASN A 411 10.01 -3.34 10.72
N ALA A 412 11.10 -3.31 9.97
CA ALA A 412 11.56 -2.14 9.24
C ALA A 412 10.57 -1.64 8.19
N VAL A 413 9.89 -2.56 7.49
CA VAL A 413 8.85 -2.22 6.49
C VAL A 413 7.68 -1.50 7.15
N VAL A 414 7.18 -2.06 8.26
CA VAL A 414 6.05 -1.47 9.00
C VAL A 414 6.44 -0.11 9.59
N ALA A 415 7.67 0.02 10.10
CA ALA A 415 8.20 1.28 10.61
C ALA A 415 8.31 2.36 9.52
N ALA A 416 8.82 2.01 8.34
CA ALA A 416 8.93 2.90 7.19
C ALA A 416 7.56 3.35 6.67
N ILE A 417 6.60 2.42 6.54
CA ILE A 417 5.21 2.72 6.17
C ILE A 417 4.57 3.66 7.21
N GLY A 418 4.77 3.39 8.50
CA GLY A 418 4.27 4.24 9.59
C GLY A 418 4.80 5.66 9.51
N LEU A 419 6.11 5.84 9.30
CA LEU A 419 6.74 7.15 9.16
C LEU A 419 6.20 7.91 7.95
N ALA A 420 6.16 7.27 6.80
CA ALA A 420 5.68 7.87 5.56
C ALA A 420 4.18 8.25 5.66
N LEU A 421 3.36 7.42 6.31
CA LEU A 421 1.94 7.70 6.54
C LEU A 421 1.74 8.88 7.50
N GLY A 422 2.47 8.91 8.63
CA GLY A 422 2.39 10.01 9.61
C GLY A 422 2.80 11.35 8.99
N ARG A 423 3.92 11.37 8.29
CA ARG A 423 4.46 12.53 7.58
C ARG A 423 3.54 12.96 6.44
N GLY A 424 3.06 12.00 5.66
CA GLY A 424 2.15 12.26 4.55
C GLY A 424 0.81 12.84 4.98
N THR A 425 0.23 12.32 6.06
CA THR A 425 -1.00 12.86 6.64
C THR A 425 -0.81 14.31 7.14
N LEU A 426 0.32 14.60 7.80
CA LEU A 426 0.62 15.95 8.25
C LEU A 426 0.73 16.94 7.07
N THR A 427 1.45 16.54 6.02
CA THR A 427 1.58 17.32 4.77
C THR A 427 0.22 17.54 4.11
N SER A 428 -0.63 16.51 4.08
CA SER A 428 -1.97 16.57 3.52
C SER A 428 -2.88 17.53 4.28
N ILE A 429 -2.88 17.47 5.61
CA ILE A 429 -3.66 18.39 6.46
C ILE A 429 -3.23 19.84 6.19
N ALA A 430 -1.91 20.09 6.13
CA ALA A 430 -1.39 21.43 5.85
C ALA A 430 -1.85 21.94 4.49
N LEU A 431 -1.77 21.11 3.43
CA LEU A 431 -2.24 21.49 2.09
C LEU A 431 -3.76 21.69 2.03
N VAL A 432 -4.53 20.81 2.65
CA VAL A 432 -5.99 20.91 2.68
C VAL A 432 -6.45 22.15 3.45
N LEU A 433 -5.77 22.55 4.51
CA LEU A 433 -6.13 23.75 5.28
C LEU A 433 -5.63 25.06 4.63
N LEU A 434 -4.51 25.04 3.90
CA LEU A 434 -3.89 26.24 3.33
C LEU A 434 -4.16 26.39 1.84
N ALA A 435 -3.97 25.34 1.05
CA ALA A 435 -4.10 25.39 -0.41
C ALA A 435 -5.54 25.28 -0.88
N LEU A 436 -6.30 24.30 -0.36
CA LEU A 436 -7.65 24.00 -0.83
C LEU A 436 -8.61 25.19 -0.70
N PRO A 437 -8.68 25.96 0.40
CA PRO A 437 -9.56 27.11 0.50
C PRO A 437 -9.28 28.18 -0.55
N GLN A 438 -8.02 28.34 -0.92
CA GLN A 438 -7.60 29.32 -1.93
C GLN A 438 -7.90 28.84 -3.34
N THR A 439 -7.69 27.56 -3.63
CA THR A 439 -8.07 26.95 -4.92
C THR A 439 -9.58 26.97 -5.11
N LEU A 440 -10.38 26.78 -4.06
CA LEU A 440 -11.83 26.94 -4.11
C LEU A 440 -12.25 28.38 -4.40
N LEU A 441 -11.59 29.38 -3.78
CA LEU A 441 -11.87 30.81 -4.04
C LEU A 441 -11.58 31.23 -5.48
N ILE A 442 -10.49 30.73 -6.06
CA ILE A 442 -10.10 31.05 -7.45
C ILE A 442 -10.92 30.22 -8.44
N GLY A 443 -11.13 28.95 -8.10
CA GLY A 443 -11.83 28.00 -8.94
C GLY A 443 -13.35 28.09 -8.90
N ASP A 444 -13.94 28.96 -8.07
CA ASP A 444 -15.39 29.02 -7.88
C ASP A 444 -16.15 29.24 -9.18
N MET A 445 -15.64 30.09 -10.06
CA MET A 445 -16.20 30.30 -11.40
C MET A 445 -16.18 29.04 -12.27
N ILE A 446 -15.13 28.22 -12.16
CA ILE A 446 -15.00 26.95 -12.88
C ILE A 446 -15.99 25.94 -12.32
N ILE A 447 -16.10 25.89 -11.01
CA ILE A 447 -17.01 24.99 -10.29
C ILE A 447 -18.46 25.26 -10.71
N GLU A 448 -18.88 26.54 -10.74
CA GLU A 448 -20.23 26.92 -11.15
C GLU A 448 -20.51 26.61 -12.62
N LYS A 449 -19.57 26.90 -13.54
CA LYS A 449 -19.73 26.64 -14.98
C LYS A 449 -19.77 25.15 -15.32
N THR A 450 -19.17 24.30 -14.48
CA THR A 450 -19.11 22.85 -14.69
C THR A 450 -20.11 22.07 -13.83
N ALA A 451 -20.94 22.76 -13.07
CA ALA A 451 -22.00 22.15 -12.28
C ALA A 451 -23.10 21.59 -13.19
N PHE A 452 -23.57 20.38 -12.85
CA PHE A 452 -24.69 19.72 -13.52
C PHE A 452 -25.62 19.09 -12.49
N THR A 453 -26.91 19.00 -12.82
CA THR A 453 -27.93 18.40 -11.93
C THR A 453 -28.33 17.03 -12.47
N LEU A 454 -28.04 15.97 -11.74
CA LEU A 454 -28.46 14.59 -12.08
C LEU A 454 -29.95 14.35 -11.83
N LYS A 455 -30.53 15.06 -10.86
CA LYS A 455 -31.97 15.09 -10.64
C LYS A 455 -32.50 16.40 -11.19
N ARG A 456 -33.29 16.33 -12.23
CA ARG A 456 -34.30 17.37 -12.49
C ARG A 456 -35.24 17.30 -11.29
N GLU A 457 -35.00 18.10 -10.26
CA GLU A 457 -36.11 18.45 -9.37
C GLU A 457 -37.14 19.10 -10.29
N THR A 458 -38.15 18.36 -10.58
CA THR A 458 -39.42 18.97 -11.00
C THR A 458 -39.84 19.76 -9.76
N VAL A 459 -39.31 20.98 -9.65
CA VAL A 459 -39.99 22.02 -8.87
C VAL A 459 -41.35 22.08 -9.53
N ARG A 460 -42.33 21.38 -8.95
CA ARG A 460 -43.69 21.65 -9.27
C ARG A 460 -43.85 23.14 -8.98
N PRO A 461 -44.14 23.99 -9.97
CA PRO A 461 -44.41 25.37 -9.67
C PRO A 461 -45.58 25.30 -8.67
N LEU A 462 -45.34 25.75 -7.45
CA LEU A 462 -46.37 26.02 -6.51
C LEU A 462 -47.40 26.86 -7.25
N PRO A 463 -48.70 26.55 -7.19
CA PRO A 463 -49.69 27.31 -7.89
C PRO A 463 -49.51 28.77 -7.50
N SER A 464 -49.15 29.59 -8.49
CA SER A 464 -48.90 31.00 -8.33
C SER A 464 -50.19 31.66 -7.83
N GLY A 465 -50.17 32.22 -6.60
CA GLY A 465 -51.19 33.12 -6.14
C GLY A 465 -51.97 32.77 -4.89
N GLY A 466 -51.43 31.97 -3.98
CA GLY A 466 -52.00 31.86 -2.65
C GLY A 466 -51.56 33.01 -1.75
N ARG A 467 -52.45 33.96 -1.47
CA ARG A 467 -52.23 34.91 -0.36
C ARG A 467 -52.47 34.19 0.96
N ILE A 468 -51.37 33.90 1.64
CA ILE A 468 -51.42 33.33 2.98
C ILE A 468 -51.41 34.49 3.98
N ARG A 469 -52.49 34.62 4.76
CA ARG A 469 -52.56 35.58 5.86
C ARG A 469 -52.16 34.83 7.12
N MET A 470 -50.99 35.07 7.62
CA MET A 470 -50.51 34.48 8.88
C MET A 470 -50.58 35.52 9.97
N SER A 471 -51.19 35.18 11.11
CA SER A 471 -51.18 36.00 12.32
C SER A 471 -50.86 35.08 13.49
N GLY A 472 -49.72 35.32 14.15
CA GLY A 472 -49.19 34.52 15.25
C GLY A 472 -47.71 34.16 15.09
N HIS A 473 -47.21 33.34 15.99
CA HIS A 473 -45.81 32.88 15.93
C HIS A 473 -45.63 31.74 14.94
N ILE A 474 -44.70 31.90 13.98
CA ILE A 474 -44.34 30.88 12.99
C ILE A 474 -42.98 30.30 13.36
N LYS A 475 -42.95 28.99 13.64
CA LYS A 475 -41.70 28.25 13.84
C LYS A 475 -41.59 27.19 12.73
N GLY A 476 -40.67 27.41 11.76
CA GLY A 476 -40.48 26.49 10.65
C GLY A 476 -39.48 27.01 9.63
N TYR A 477 -39.16 26.16 8.67
CA TYR A 477 -38.29 26.52 7.57
C TYR A 477 -39.12 27.01 6.40
N VAL A 478 -38.91 28.26 5.94
CA VAL A 478 -39.59 28.84 4.79
C VAL A 478 -38.60 29.05 3.67
N ASN A 479 -38.79 28.37 2.56
CA ASN A 479 -37.99 28.55 1.34
C ASN A 479 -38.89 29.13 0.23
N GLY A 480 -38.72 30.40 -0.09
CA GLY A 480 -39.53 31.07 -1.13
C GLY A 480 -39.33 32.58 -1.12
N ILE A 481 -40.00 33.26 -2.07
CA ILE A 481 -40.03 34.72 -2.14
C ILE A 481 -41.24 35.19 -1.36
N ILE A 482 -41.04 36.01 -0.33
CA ILE A 482 -42.13 36.64 0.44
C ILE A 482 -42.13 38.13 0.09
N GLU A 483 -43.23 38.58 -0.54
CA GLU A 483 -43.50 39.99 -0.81
C GLU A 483 -44.64 40.45 0.08
N GLY A 484 -44.42 41.41 0.97
CA GLY A 484 -45.44 41.96 1.85
C GLY A 484 -44.89 42.79 2.99
N GLU A 485 -45.80 43.37 3.76
CA GLU A 485 -45.48 44.05 5.02
C GLU A 485 -45.37 43.05 6.16
N PHE A 486 -44.25 43.08 6.86
CA PHE A 486 -43.96 42.26 8.00
C PHE A 486 -43.91 43.11 9.27
N THR A 487 -44.73 42.78 10.26
CA THR A 487 -44.74 43.42 11.56
C THR A 487 -44.55 42.36 12.64
N GLY A 488 -43.37 42.35 13.27
CA GLY A 488 -43.06 41.37 14.32
C GLY A 488 -41.58 41.21 14.57
N VAL A 489 -41.22 40.29 15.47
CA VAL A 489 -39.85 39.94 15.82
C VAL A 489 -39.45 38.65 15.08
N ILE A 490 -38.29 38.65 14.44
CA ILE A 490 -37.70 37.47 13.81
C ILE A 490 -36.53 37.03 14.70
N ASP A 491 -36.68 35.81 15.25
CA ASP A 491 -35.63 35.13 16.00
C ASP A 491 -35.13 33.91 15.20
N GLY A 492 -33.91 34.00 14.65
CA GLY A 492 -33.31 32.96 13.80
C GLY A 492 -32.42 33.51 12.71
N GLU A 493 -31.81 32.59 11.93
CA GLU A 493 -30.97 32.95 10.79
C GLU A 493 -31.80 33.19 9.53
N MET A 494 -31.71 34.38 8.97
CA MET A 494 -32.41 34.76 7.76
C MET A 494 -31.44 35.12 6.63
N GLY A 495 -31.41 34.32 5.59
CA GLY A 495 -30.70 34.60 4.35
C GLY A 495 -31.57 35.38 3.34
N ALA A 496 -31.97 36.62 3.67
CA ALA A 496 -32.82 37.42 2.82
C ALA A 496 -32.35 38.87 2.76
N VAL A 497 -32.67 39.55 1.63
CA VAL A 497 -32.52 41.01 1.53
C VAL A 497 -33.79 41.65 2.08
N VAL A 498 -33.72 42.12 3.33
CA VAL A 498 -34.84 42.81 3.98
C VAL A 498 -34.67 44.33 3.79
N ARG A 499 -35.65 44.98 3.17
CA ARG A 499 -35.76 46.44 3.17
C ARG A 499 -36.71 46.83 4.30
N ALA A 500 -36.15 47.15 5.48
CA ALA A 500 -36.96 47.63 6.61
C ALA A 500 -37.34 49.09 6.42
N LYS A 501 -38.59 49.41 6.66
CA LYS A 501 -39.12 50.78 6.54
C LYS A 501 -39.22 51.49 7.89
N ASP A 502 -39.18 50.81 9.02
CA ASP A 502 -39.25 51.43 10.35
C ASP A 502 -38.71 50.53 11.49
N ARG A 503 -38.53 51.18 12.66
CA ARG A 503 -37.87 50.77 13.91
C ARG A 503 -38.29 49.39 14.46
N VAL A 504 -37.34 48.64 14.93
CA VAL A 504 -37.52 47.41 15.71
C VAL A 504 -37.61 47.75 17.20
N GLU A 505 -38.72 47.42 17.86
CA GLU A 505 -38.81 47.39 19.33
C GLU A 505 -38.64 45.94 19.80
N GLU A 506 -37.72 45.72 20.72
CA GLU A 506 -37.52 44.41 21.36
C GLU A 506 -38.70 44.12 22.30
N LEU A 507 -39.41 43.05 22.03
CA LEU A 507 -40.46 42.50 22.89
C LEU A 507 -40.05 41.10 23.38
N ASP A 508 -39.98 40.94 24.69
CA ASP A 508 -39.83 39.63 25.35
C ASP A 508 -41.06 38.74 25.08
N CYS A 509 -40.88 37.66 24.36
CA CYS A 509 -41.96 36.75 23.98
C CYS A 509 -41.78 35.35 24.54
N CYS A 510 -42.67 34.98 25.48
CA CYS A 510 -42.95 33.57 25.81
C CYS A 510 -43.75 32.92 24.65
N LEU A 511 -43.25 31.86 24.08
CA LEU A 511 -43.82 31.12 22.98
C LEU A 511 -44.86 30.08 23.43
N PRO A 512 -46.14 30.13 22.98
CA PRO A 512 -47.01 28.96 23.02
C PRO A 512 -46.87 28.12 21.76
N MET A 513 -46.80 26.82 21.93
CA MET A 513 -46.76 25.86 20.80
C MET A 513 -48.08 25.89 20.03
N LEU A 514 -47.98 25.98 18.71
CA LEU A 514 -49.12 25.84 17.79
C LEU A 514 -49.44 24.34 17.59
N GLU A 515 -50.64 23.93 17.93
CA GLU A 515 -51.21 22.65 17.47
C GLU A 515 -51.52 22.71 15.96
N PRO A 516 -51.40 21.59 15.23
CA PRO A 516 -51.72 21.57 13.82
C PRO A 516 -53.22 21.82 13.63
N ALA A 517 -53.55 22.72 12.69
CA ALA A 517 -54.92 23.07 12.34
C ALA A 517 -55.69 21.82 11.87
N ALA A 518 -56.76 21.51 12.59
CA ALA A 518 -57.74 20.51 12.24
C ALA A 518 -58.56 21.00 11.02
N ASP A 519 -58.87 20.09 10.12
CA ASP A 519 -59.68 20.27 8.91
C ASP A 519 -61.02 20.94 9.17
N ALA A 520 -61.45 21.77 8.25
CA ALA A 520 -62.70 22.51 8.26
C ALA A 520 -63.93 21.58 8.24
N PRO A 521 -65.00 21.94 8.93
CA PRO A 521 -66.21 21.07 9.09
C PRO A 521 -67.16 21.14 7.91
N GLY A 522 -67.55 19.94 7.43
CA GLY A 522 -68.76 19.74 6.63
C GLY A 522 -69.99 19.72 7.51
N LYS A 523 -71.01 20.34 7.02
CA LYS A 523 -72.34 20.60 7.61
C LYS A 523 -73.13 19.34 7.97
N SER A 524 -73.97 19.56 8.99
CA SER A 524 -75.37 19.15 9.23
C SER A 524 -75.60 17.98 10.19
N GLY A 525 -76.50 18.27 11.15
CA GLY A 525 -77.57 17.40 11.56
C GLY A 525 -77.64 16.99 13.02
N GLU A 526 -78.34 17.82 13.78
CA GLU A 526 -79.40 17.50 14.78
C GLU A 526 -79.24 16.36 15.82
N LYS A 527 -79.50 16.82 17.05
CA LYS A 527 -80.30 16.28 18.14
C LYS A 527 -79.78 15.11 19.00
N GLY A 528 -79.84 15.40 20.28
CA GLY A 528 -80.32 14.45 21.30
C GLY A 528 -79.54 14.33 22.59
N ALA A 529 -79.90 15.11 23.54
CA ALA A 529 -80.16 14.84 24.96
C ALA A 529 -79.47 13.69 25.70
N GLY A 530 -79.10 14.02 26.92
CA GLY A 530 -79.13 13.09 28.06
C GLY A 530 -77.78 12.88 28.75
N ALA A 531 -77.51 13.67 29.74
CA ALA A 531 -77.66 13.38 31.16
C ALA A 531 -76.60 12.43 31.79
N GLN A 532 -75.95 13.01 32.76
CA GLN A 532 -75.65 12.44 34.09
C GLN A 532 -74.46 11.50 34.25
N GLU A 533 -73.52 11.99 34.96
CA GLU A 533 -73.29 11.67 36.39
C GLU A 533 -72.57 10.35 36.70
N GLY A 534 -71.53 10.46 37.54
CA GLY A 534 -71.08 9.40 38.42
C GLY A 534 -69.56 9.27 38.44
N GLU A 535 -68.95 10.07 39.16
CA GLU A 535 -68.59 9.90 40.58
C GLU A 535 -67.69 8.67 40.88
N ARG A 536 -66.51 9.00 41.35
CA ARG A 536 -65.92 8.42 42.57
C ARG A 536 -65.00 7.16 42.47
N ARG A 537 -63.88 7.43 43.02
CA ARG A 537 -63.17 6.66 44.08
C ARG A 537 -62.29 5.50 43.63
N ASN A 538 -61.07 5.66 43.86
CA ASN A 538 -60.30 5.61 45.15
C ASN A 538 -59.66 4.22 45.43
N ARG A 539 -58.47 4.35 45.89
CA ARG A 539 -57.71 3.47 46.81
C ARG A 539 -56.86 2.37 46.15
N ARG A 540 -55.59 2.58 46.31
CA ARG A 540 -54.76 2.18 47.46
C ARG A 540 -54.53 0.66 47.56
N GLN A 541 -53.26 0.45 47.59
CA GLN A 541 -52.53 -0.47 48.49
C GLN A 541 -52.12 -1.76 47.82
N LYS A 542 -50.91 -2.00 47.84
CA LYS A 542 -49.91 -2.40 48.83
C LYS A 542 -49.34 -3.80 48.55
N ARG A 543 -48.08 -3.83 48.61
CA ARG A 543 -47.25 -4.77 49.33
C ARG A 543 -46.71 -6.02 48.62
N LYS A 544 -45.39 -6.04 48.62
CA LYS A 544 -44.53 -7.13 49.15
C LYS A 544 -44.70 -8.46 48.40
N GLY A 545 -43.71 -9.05 48.04
CA GLY A 545 -42.41 -9.29 48.58
C GLY A 545 -41.73 -10.45 47.84
N ARG A 546 -40.49 -10.41 47.99
CA ARG A 546 -39.60 -11.53 48.29
C ARG A 546 -39.44 -12.69 47.33
N ASP A 547 -38.26 -12.75 46.90
CA ASP A 547 -37.22 -13.79 47.10
C ASP A 547 -37.11 -14.88 46.03
N LYS A 548 -35.87 -14.98 45.61
CA LYS A 548 -35.08 -16.16 45.24
C LYS A 548 -35.40 -16.85 43.91
N ALA A 549 -34.56 -16.74 42.98
CA ALA A 549 -33.43 -17.63 42.72
C ALA A 549 -32.49 -16.94 41.73
#